data_c3a9c3497ade09a40f31647e1f8357d0
#
_entry.id   c3a9c3497ade09a40f31647e1f8357d0
#
_cell.length_a   1.000
_cell.length_b   1.000
_cell.length_c   1.000
_cell.angle_alpha   90.00
_cell.angle_beta   90.00
_cell.angle_gamma   90.00
#
_symmetry.space_group_name_H-M   'P 1'
#
loop_
_entity.id
_entity.type
_entity.pdbx_description
1 polymer ?
#
loop_
_entity_poly.entity_id
_entity_poly.type
_entity_poly.pdbx_seq_one_letter_code
_entity_poly.pdbx_strand_id
1 'polypeptide(L)'
;MTWVLDLDGVVWLGDEPIPGAADGVARLRARGERVLFATNNSYARLSDQEAKLERLGIPAHGDVLTSALAAARLVEPGERALVAGGPGIVEALEAGGATPVRDGDADAVVVGFHREFDYERMRVAVRAIQRGARLIATNDDATYPTPDGPIPGGGAIVAAIAYAGGVRPVVAGKPHAPMADLVRAVGGDAGTVVGDRPETDGAFARTLGYAFALVLTGVTHEDDLPVTPAPDVVAPSLAALVG
;
A
#
# COMPACT_ATOMS: atom_id res chain seq x y z
N MET A 1 6.90 19.51 -8.94
CA MET A 1 6.30 18.23 -9.42
C MET A 1 6.14 17.30 -8.24
N THR A 2 5.19 16.32 -8.29
CA THR A 2 5.01 15.35 -7.20
C THR A 2 5.75 14.05 -7.50
N TRP A 3 6.49 13.55 -6.52
CA TRP A 3 7.14 12.25 -6.54
C TRP A 3 6.43 11.34 -5.55
N VAL A 4 5.93 10.21 -6.03
CA VAL A 4 5.26 9.20 -5.23
C VAL A 4 6.18 7.99 -5.16
N LEU A 5 6.79 7.76 -4.02
CA LEU A 5 7.77 6.70 -3.81
C LEU A 5 7.11 5.50 -3.14
N ASP A 6 7.31 4.30 -3.68
CA ASP A 6 7.08 3.10 -2.87
C ASP A 6 8.09 3.06 -1.71
N LEU A 7 7.83 2.24 -0.72
CA LEU A 7 8.70 2.06 0.44
C LEU A 7 9.57 0.81 0.30
N ASP A 8 8.94 -0.36 0.17
CA ASP A 8 9.64 -1.64 0.05
C ASP A 8 10.27 -1.76 -1.34
N GLY A 9 11.58 -1.97 -1.42
CA GLY A 9 12.31 -2.00 -2.69
C GLY A 9 12.77 -0.64 -3.21
N VAL A 10 12.33 0.48 -2.63
CA VAL A 10 12.73 1.84 -3.01
C VAL A 10 13.48 2.57 -1.89
N VAL A 11 12.95 2.53 -0.67
CA VAL A 11 13.54 3.18 0.51
C VAL A 11 14.24 2.17 1.41
N TRP A 12 13.66 1.00 1.55
CA TRP A 12 14.21 -0.12 2.31
C TRP A 12 13.86 -1.46 1.66
N LEU A 13 14.55 -2.52 2.07
CA LEU A 13 14.19 -3.90 1.78
C LEU A 13 14.14 -4.66 3.12
N GLY A 14 12.94 -5.05 3.54
CA GLY A 14 12.70 -5.54 4.89
C GLY A 14 13.07 -4.49 5.94
N ASP A 15 14.07 -4.75 6.77
CA ASP A 15 14.52 -3.81 7.80
C ASP A 15 15.76 -2.98 7.38
N GLU A 16 16.38 -3.31 6.25
CA GLU A 16 17.62 -2.68 5.79
C GLU A 16 17.32 -1.49 4.86
N PRO A 17 17.92 -0.32 5.10
CA PRO A 17 17.79 0.83 4.23
C PRO A 17 18.48 0.60 2.88
N ILE A 18 17.87 1.04 1.79
CA ILE A 18 18.53 1.06 0.48
C ILE A 18 19.55 2.20 0.45
N PRO A 19 20.82 1.89 0.12
CA PRO A 19 21.88 2.88 0.12
C PRO A 19 21.56 4.11 -0.74
N GLY A 20 21.69 5.30 -0.16
CA GLY A 20 21.44 6.58 -0.82
C GLY A 20 19.96 6.96 -0.99
N ALA A 21 19.00 6.16 -0.52
CA ALA A 21 17.58 6.50 -0.64
C ALA A 21 17.25 7.79 0.13
N ALA A 22 17.76 7.95 1.35
CA ALA A 22 17.57 9.18 2.13
C ALA A 22 18.15 10.42 1.41
N ASP A 23 19.34 10.30 0.83
CA ASP A 23 19.96 11.37 0.05
C ASP A 23 19.14 11.70 -1.20
N GLY A 24 18.57 10.68 -1.85
CA GLY A 24 17.66 10.87 -2.98
C GLY A 24 16.43 11.69 -2.60
N VAL A 25 15.77 11.34 -1.51
CA VAL A 25 14.62 12.10 -0.97
C VAL A 25 15.04 13.54 -0.62
N ALA A 26 16.18 13.72 0.05
CA ALA A 26 16.69 15.04 0.42
C ALA A 26 16.95 15.91 -0.82
N ARG A 27 17.52 15.34 -1.91
CA ARG A 27 17.75 16.05 -3.17
C ARG A 27 16.44 16.46 -3.85
N LEU A 28 15.44 15.61 -3.89
CA LEU A 28 14.12 15.95 -4.43
C LEU A 28 13.51 17.14 -3.66
N ARG A 29 13.52 17.08 -2.34
CA ARG A 29 12.99 18.15 -1.49
C ARG A 29 13.78 19.44 -1.62
N ALA A 30 15.11 19.38 -1.75
CA ALA A 30 15.95 20.55 -1.98
C ALA A 30 15.67 21.24 -3.32
N ARG A 31 15.15 20.53 -4.31
CA ARG A 31 14.66 21.07 -5.59
C ARG A 31 13.24 21.65 -5.51
N GLY A 32 12.63 21.64 -4.32
CA GLY A 32 11.25 22.09 -4.12
C GLY A 32 10.20 21.09 -4.60
N GLU A 33 10.55 19.83 -4.83
CA GLU A 33 9.64 18.79 -5.25
C GLU A 33 8.80 18.28 -4.05
N ARG A 34 7.52 17.98 -4.28
CA ARG A 34 6.68 17.31 -3.31
C ARG A 34 7.03 15.83 -3.29
N VAL A 35 7.34 15.26 -2.14
CA VAL A 35 7.60 13.82 -1.98
C VAL A 35 6.52 13.20 -1.12
N LEU A 36 5.85 12.19 -1.64
CA LEU A 36 4.88 11.34 -0.95
C LEU A 36 5.38 9.90 -0.96
N PHE A 37 5.01 9.15 0.06
CA PHE A 37 5.29 7.72 0.15
C PHE A 37 3.98 6.94 0.05
N ALA A 38 3.86 5.99 -0.88
CA ALA A 38 2.64 5.21 -1.09
C ALA A 38 2.93 3.71 -0.96
N THR A 39 2.39 3.06 0.07
CA THR A 39 2.64 1.65 0.34
C THR A 39 1.36 0.82 0.42
N ASN A 40 1.43 -0.44 -0.08
CA ASN A 40 0.39 -1.44 0.11
C ASN A 40 0.46 -2.13 1.49
N ASN A 41 1.46 -1.80 2.31
CA ASN A 41 1.55 -2.33 3.67
C ASN A 41 0.47 -1.68 4.56
N SER A 42 -0.59 -2.44 4.81
CA SER A 42 -1.71 -2.05 5.70
C SER A 42 -1.57 -2.63 7.12
N TYR A 43 -0.56 -3.47 7.36
CA TYR A 43 -0.38 -4.12 8.66
C TYR A 43 0.18 -3.15 9.68
N ALA A 44 1.28 -2.47 9.35
CA ALA A 44 1.93 -1.51 10.24
C ALA A 44 1.05 -0.26 10.43
N ARG A 45 1.10 0.32 11.62
CA ARG A 45 0.47 1.62 11.89
C ARG A 45 1.15 2.71 11.07
N LEU A 46 0.43 3.77 10.77
CA LEU A 46 0.98 4.94 10.08
C LEU A 46 2.13 5.53 10.89
N SER A 47 1.95 5.66 12.21
CA SER A 47 2.98 6.16 13.13
C SER A 47 4.26 5.32 13.12
N ASP A 48 4.16 3.99 12.98
CA ASP A 48 5.33 3.11 12.90
C ASP A 48 6.09 3.30 11.57
N GLN A 49 5.37 3.50 10.46
CA GLN A 49 5.94 3.80 9.14
C GLN A 49 6.68 5.15 9.15
N GLU A 50 6.03 6.19 9.66
CA GLU A 50 6.64 7.52 9.82
C GLU A 50 7.87 7.47 10.72
N ALA A 51 7.79 6.78 11.86
CA ALA A 51 8.92 6.61 12.76
C ALA A 51 10.08 5.81 12.13
N LYS A 52 9.78 4.83 11.25
CA LYS A 52 10.82 4.11 10.49
C LYS A 52 11.53 5.03 9.51
N LEU A 53 10.80 5.86 8.76
CA LEU A 53 11.37 6.87 7.87
C LEU A 53 12.22 7.89 8.62
N GLU A 54 11.75 8.38 9.76
CA GLU A 54 12.49 9.33 10.60
C GLU A 54 13.83 8.76 11.07
N ARG A 55 13.87 7.48 11.49
CA ARG A 55 15.13 6.80 11.86
C ARG A 55 16.13 6.70 10.71
N LEU A 56 15.65 6.72 9.47
CA LEU A 56 16.49 6.74 8.28
C LEU A 56 16.88 8.16 7.84
N GLY A 57 16.54 9.18 8.62
CA GLY A 57 16.79 10.58 8.28
C GLY A 57 15.83 11.16 7.24
N ILE A 58 14.66 10.56 7.07
CA ILE A 58 13.61 11.00 6.14
C ILE A 58 12.40 11.48 6.94
N PRO A 59 12.29 12.78 7.30
CA PRO A 59 11.07 13.30 7.92
C PRO A 59 9.89 13.09 6.98
N ALA A 60 8.81 12.43 7.44
CA ALA A 60 7.72 12.01 6.56
C ALA A 60 6.32 12.19 7.18
N HIS A 61 6.22 12.97 8.27
CA HIS A 61 4.94 13.21 8.94
C HIS A 61 3.92 13.85 7.97
N GLY A 62 2.81 13.15 7.77
CA GLY A 62 1.76 13.55 6.84
C GLY A 62 2.07 13.31 5.35
N ASP A 63 3.21 12.69 5.03
CA ASP A 63 3.61 12.38 3.65
C ASP A 63 3.42 10.90 3.30
N VAL A 64 3.06 10.05 4.28
CA VAL A 64 2.88 8.60 4.10
C VAL A 64 1.42 8.26 3.83
N LEU A 65 1.17 7.59 2.72
CA LEU A 65 -0.14 7.12 2.27
C LEU A 65 -0.13 5.59 2.24
N THR A 66 -0.94 4.98 3.11
CA THR A 66 -1.03 3.52 3.21
C THR A 66 -2.31 3.00 2.57
N SER A 67 -2.31 1.76 2.14
CA SER A 67 -3.53 1.10 1.67
C SER A 67 -4.60 0.96 2.78
N ALA A 68 -4.21 1.01 4.05
CA ALA A 68 -5.14 1.11 5.17
C ALA A 68 -5.89 2.46 5.17
N LEU A 69 -5.20 3.58 4.95
CA LEU A 69 -5.82 4.90 4.81
C LEU A 69 -6.76 4.95 3.59
N ALA A 70 -6.34 4.39 2.46
CA ALA A 70 -7.19 4.31 1.28
C ALA A 70 -8.45 3.47 1.52
N ALA A 71 -8.33 2.33 2.23
CA ALA A 71 -9.46 1.48 2.59
C ALA A 71 -10.41 2.15 3.60
N ALA A 72 -9.87 2.87 4.58
CA ALA A 72 -10.68 3.59 5.57
C ALA A 72 -11.57 4.65 4.93
N ARG A 73 -11.16 5.28 3.83
CA ARG A 73 -11.98 6.25 3.08
C ARG A 73 -13.21 5.63 2.38
N LEU A 74 -13.28 4.31 2.29
CA LEU A 74 -14.42 3.57 1.74
C LEU A 74 -15.44 3.17 2.82
N VAL A 75 -15.16 3.52 4.08
CA VAL A 75 -16.03 3.27 5.24
C VAL A 75 -16.51 4.61 5.76
N GLU A 76 -17.82 4.78 5.89
CA GLU A 76 -18.40 6.04 6.35
C GLU A 76 -18.20 6.24 7.86
N PRO A 77 -18.05 7.50 8.32
CA PRO A 77 -18.02 7.79 9.75
C PRO A 77 -19.25 7.21 10.48
N GLY A 78 -19.02 6.53 11.59
CA GLY A 78 -20.07 5.85 12.37
C GLY A 78 -20.38 4.42 11.95
N GLU A 79 -19.96 3.98 10.75
CA GLU A 79 -20.11 2.57 10.35
C GLU A 79 -19.24 1.64 11.22
N ARG A 80 -19.70 0.42 11.35
CA ARG A 80 -18.98 -0.68 12.01
C ARG A 80 -18.18 -1.44 10.94
N ALA A 81 -16.87 -1.51 11.12
CA ALA A 81 -15.97 -2.20 10.21
C ALA A 81 -15.35 -3.43 10.88
N LEU A 82 -15.70 -4.64 10.43
CA LEU A 82 -15.05 -5.86 10.87
C LEU A 82 -13.66 -5.95 10.25
N VAL A 83 -12.64 -6.02 11.12
CA VAL A 83 -11.23 -6.02 10.68
C VAL A 83 -10.68 -7.44 10.67
N ALA A 84 -10.31 -7.90 9.48
CA ALA A 84 -9.50 -9.09 9.24
C ALA A 84 -8.11 -8.64 8.71
N GLY A 85 -7.29 -8.05 9.58
CA GLY A 85 -6.02 -7.46 9.22
C GLY A 85 -5.25 -6.91 10.41
N GLY A 86 -4.17 -6.17 10.11
CA GLY A 86 -3.25 -5.63 11.10
C GLY A 86 -3.73 -4.36 11.82
N PRO A 87 -2.95 -3.89 12.81
CA PRO A 87 -3.30 -2.72 13.61
C PRO A 87 -3.35 -1.41 12.83
N GLY A 88 -2.66 -1.32 11.68
CA GLY A 88 -2.73 -0.13 10.83
C GLY A 88 -4.12 0.11 10.23
N ILE A 89 -4.88 -0.97 9.96
CA ILE A 89 -6.27 -0.85 9.51
C ILE A 89 -7.15 -0.30 10.63
N VAL A 90 -6.97 -0.78 11.86
CA VAL A 90 -7.72 -0.29 13.02
C VAL A 90 -7.48 1.20 13.23
N GLU A 91 -6.21 1.62 13.25
CA GLU A 91 -5.81 3.03 13.38
C GLU A 91 -6.45 3.91 12.29
N ALA A 92 -6.39 3.48 11.03
CA ALA A 92 -6.93 4.25 9.91
C ALA A 92 -8.47 4.38 9.96
N LEU A 93 -9.17 3.31 10.35
CA LEU A 93 -10.62 3.32 10.52
C LEU A 93 -11.06 4.23 11.67
N GLU A 94 -10.39 4.16 12.82
CA GLU A 94 -10.67 5.03 13.97
C GLU A 94 -10.43 6.50 13.61
N ALA A 95 -9.34 6.81 12.92
CA ALA A 95 -9.04 8.16 12.44
C ALA A 95 -10.10 8.67 11.43
N GLY A 96 -10.69 7.77 10.63
CA GLY A 96 -11.81 8.06 9.70
C GLY A 96 -13.17 8.16 10.38
N GLY A 97 -13.27 7.93 11.70
CA GLY A 97 -14.52 7.97 12.46
C GLY A 97 -15.38 6.71 12.37
N ALA A 98 -14.87 5.63 11.79
CA ALA A 98 -15.52 4.32 11.79
C ALA A 98 -15.25 3.58 13.11
N THR A 99 -16.05 2.55 13.41
CA THR A 99 -15.89 1.72 14.60
C THR A 99 -15.33 0.34 14.21
N PRO A 100 -14.02 0.08 14.42
CA PRO A 100 -13.45 -1.23 14.17
C PRO A 100 -14.02 -2.28 15.14
N VAL A 101 -14.40 -3.43 14.60
CA VAL A 101 -14.89 -4.57 15.40
C VAL A 101 -14.17 -5.86 14.98
N ARG A 102 -14.16 -6.87 15.86
CA ARG A 102 -13.54 -8.16 15.59
C ARG A 102 -14.56 -9.26 15.33
N ASP A 103 -15.81 -9.04 15.68
CA ASP A 103 -16.94 -9.95 15.51
C ASP A 103 -18.27 -9.18 15.48
N GLY A 104 -19.38 -9.90 15.32
CA GLY A 104 -20.73 -9.35 15.33
C GLY A 104 -21.16 -8.75 13.98
N ASP A 105 -22.16 -7.87 14.06
CA ASP A 105 -22.69 -7.19 12.88
C ASP A 105 -21.75 -6.06 12.45
N ALA A 106 -21.59 -5.90 11.13
CA ALA A 106 -20.73 -4.90 10.53
C ALA A 106 -21.32 -4.43 9.20
N ASP A 107 -21.04 -3.18 8.83
CA ASP A 107 -21.42 -2.57 7.55
C ASP A 107 -20.39 -2.86 6.47
N ALA A 108 -19.14 -3.05 6.89
CA ALA A 108 -18.03 -3.42 6.04
C ALA A 108 -17.13 -4.49 6.69
N VAL A 109 -16.50 -5.33 5.86
CA VAL A 109 -15.38 -6.20 6.22
C VAL A 109 -14.15 -5.66 5.55
N VAL A 110 -13.16 -5.20 6.32
CA VAL A 110 -11.89 -4.69 5.82
C VAL A 110 -10.80 -5.72 6.02
N VAL A 111 -10.24 -6.20 4.90
CA VAL A 111 -9.27 -7.30 4.88
C VAL A 111 -7.90 -6.79 4.45
N GLY A 112 -6.87 -7.21 5.16
CA GLY A 112 -5.47 -6.98 4.81
C GLY A 112 -4.57 -8.11 5.28
N PHE A 113 -3.28 -7.98 4.99
CA PHE A 113 -2.29 -8.94 5.45
C PHE A 113 -2.27 -8.99 6.99
N HIS A 114 -2.29 -10.21 7.54
CA HIS A 114 -1.91 -10.48 8.92
C HIS A 114 -1.53 -11.96 9.11
N ARG A 115 -0.54 -12.20 9.96
CA ARG A 115 0.04 -13.54 10.14
C ARG A 115 -0.84 -14.47 10.99
N GLU A 116 -1.75 -13.90 11.80
CA GLU A 116 -2.64 -14.69 12.66
C GLU A 116 -3.98 -15.03 11.98
N PHE A 117 -4.04 -14.97 10.64
CA PHE A 117 -5.22 -15.39 9.90
C PHE A 117 -5.46 -16.89 10.08
N ASP A 118 -6.68 -17.24 10.49
CA ASP A 118 -7.11 -18.59 10.72
C ASP A 118 -8.54 -18.83 10.16
N TYR A 119 -8.99 -20.09 10.25
CA TYR A 119 -10.32 -20.47 9.78
C TYR A 119 -11.44 -19.72 10.51
N GLU A 120 -11.29 -19.47 11.81
CA GLU A 120 -12.32 -18.77 12.59
C GLU A 120 -12.47 -17.30 12.15
N ARG A 121 -11.37 -16.61 11.91
CA ARG A 121 -11.39 -15.24 11.36
C ARG A 121 -12.03 -15.19 9.98
N MET A 122 -11.72 -16.17 9.11
CA MET A 122 -12.39 -16.30 7.82
C MET A 122 -13.89 -16.51 7.98
N ARG A 123 -14.29 -17.42 8.89
CA ARG A 123 -15.69 -17.73 9.17
C ARG A 123 -16.47 -16.50 9.67
N VAL A 124 -15.87 -15.71 10.55
CA VAL A 124 -16.48 -14.46 11.08
C VAL A 124 -16.65 -13.44 9.96
N ALA A 125 -15.63 -13.21 9.13
CA ALA A 125 -15.68 -12.30 8.00
C ALA A 125 -16.76 -12.70 6.98
N VAL A 126 -16.79 -13.99 6.60
CA VAL A 126 -17.79 -14.52 5.66
C VAL A 126 -19.21 -14.38 6.19
N ARG A 127 -19.43 -14.61 7.49
CA ARG A 127 -20.74 -14.40 8.11
C ARG A 127 -21.21 -12.94 8.06
N ALA A 128 -20.31 -11.99 8.29
CA ALA A 128 -20.65 -10.57 8.16
C ALA A 128 -21.04 -10.23 6.71
N ILE A 129 -20.29 -10.73 5.72
CA ILE A 129 -20.60 -10.56 4.29
C ILE A 129 -21.97 -11.17 3.95
N GLN A 130 -22.29 -12.37 4.43
CA GLN A 130 -23.59 -13.02 4.23
C GLN A 130 -24.77 -12.25 4.85
N ARG A 131 -24.49 -11.37 5.83
CA ARG A 131 -25.47 -10.46 6.43
C ARG A 131 -25.55 -9.10 5.72
N GLY A 132 -24.80 -8.91 4.66
CA GLY A 132 -24.83 -7.71 3.81
C GLY A 132 -23.66 -6.76 3.95
N ALA A 133 -22.65 -7.09 4.76
CA ALA A 133 -21.45 -6.27 4.86
C ALA A 133 -20.69 -6.22 3.52
N ARG A 134 -20.21 -5.02 3.14
CA ARG A 134 -19.35 -4.84 1.96
C ARG A 134 -17.97 -5.43 2.22
N LEU A 135 -17.35 -6.02 1.19
CA LEU A 135 -15.97 -6.50 1.28
C LEU A 135 -15.01 -5.45 0.70
N ILE A 136 -14.10 -4.96 1.54
CA ILE A 136 -13.03 -4.01 1.19
C ILE A 136 -11.69 -4.71 1.42
N ALA A 137 -10.83 -4.74 0.42
CA ALA A 137 -9.46 -5.24 0.50
C ALA A 137 -8.49 -4.06 0.55
N THR A 138 -7.52 -4.09 1.46
CA THR A 138 -6.48 -3.06 1.48
C THR A 138 -5.54 -3.17 0.28
N ASN A 139 -5.26 -4.38 -0.18
CA ASN A 139 -4.55 -4.69 -1.42
C ASN A 139 -4.92 -6.09 -1.91
N ASP A 140 -4.52 -6.43 -3.12
CA ASP A 140 -4.69 -7.74 -3.74
C ASP A 140 -3.35 -8.42 -4.09
N ASP A 141 -2.26 -7.99 -3.46
CA ASP A 141 -0.94 -8.58 -3.64
C ASP A 141 -0.97 -10.06 -3.25
N ALA A 142 -0.67 -10.93 -4.20
CA ALA A 142 -0.71 -12.38 -4.00
C ALA A 142 0.33 -12.85 -2.98
N THR A 143 1.49 -12.18 -2.96
CA THR A 143 2.62 -12.52 -2.10
C THR A 143 3.19 -11.30 -1.39
N TYR A 144 3.85 -11.56 -0.26
CA TYR A 144 4.65 -10.58 0.47
C TYR A 144 6.11 -11.05 0.48
N PRO A 145 7.09 -10.21 0.09
CA PRO A 145 8.49 -10.60 0.04
C PRO A 145 9.08 -10.73 1.44
N THR A 146 9.88 -11.76 1.66
CA THR A 146 10.70 -11.94 2.86
C THR A 146 12.11 -12.39 2.47
N PRO A 147 13.11 -12.24 3.35
CA PRO A 147 14.46 -12.73 3.07
C PRO A 147 14.53 -14.24 2.76
N ASP A 148 13.60 -15.02 3.29
CA ASP A 148 13.51 -16.48 3.08
C ASP A 148 12.65 -16.85 1.85
N GLY A 149 12.24 -15.85 1.04
CA GLY A 149 11.37 -16.02 -0.12
C GLY A 149 9.95 -15.47 0.09
N PRO A 150 9.12 -15.47 -0.96
CA PRO A 150 7.78 -14.90 -0.88
C PRO A 150 6.86 -15.76 -0.02
N ILE A 151 6.07 -15.10 0.84
CA ILE A 151 4.97 -15.72 1.61
C ILE A 151 3.62 -15.23 1.07
N PRO A 152 2.47 -15.91 1.40
CA PRO A 152 1.15 -15.41 1.02
C PRO A 152 0.91 -13.97 1.49
N GLY A 153 0.49 -13.11 0.56
CA GLY A 153 0.16 -11.71 0.82
C GLY A 153 -1.29 -11.49 1.25
N GLY A 154 -1.67 -10.22 1.38
CA GLY A 154 -3.05 -9.81 1.70
C GLY A 154 -4.07 -10.32 0.68
N GLY A 155 -3.70 -10.34 -0.60
CA GLY A 155 -4.55 -10.85 -1.67
C GLY A 155 -4.94 -12.32 -1.52
N ALA A 156 -4.07 -13.17 -0.97
CA ALA A 156 -4.39 -14.56 -0.69
C ALA A 156 -5.51 -14.69 0.39
N ILE A 157 -5.45 -13.87 1.43
CA ILE A 157 -6.47 -13.80 2.49
C ILE A 157 -7.80 -13.29 1.90
N VAL A 158 -7.73 -12.20 1.12
CA VAL A 158 -8.88 -11.61 0.43
C VAL A 158 -9.54 -12.64 -0.49
N ALA A 159 -8.76 -13.37 -1.28
CA ALA A 159 -9.27 -14.39 -2.20
C ALA A 159 -10.06 -15.48 -1.47
N ALA A 160 -9.56 -15.97 -0.31
CA ALA A 160 -10.24 -16.98 0.48
C ALA A 160 -11.59 -16.46 1.02
N ILE A 161 -11.62 -15.24 1.57
CA ILE A 161 -12.83 -14.62 2.11
C ILE A 161 -13.83 -14.31 0.99
N ALA A 162 -13.37 -13.72 -0.12
CA ALA A 162 -14.21 -13.36 -1.26
C ALA A 162 -14.84 -14.59 -1.91
N TYR A 163 -14.07 -15.68 -2.08
CA TYR A 163 -14.56 -16.94 -2.62
C TYR A 163 -15.66 -17.56 -1.74
N ALA A 164 -15.40 -17.64 -0.43
CA ALA A 164 -16.37 -18.20 0.51
C ALA A 164 -17.60 -17.31 0.74
N GLY A 165 -17.44 -15.97 0.62
CA GLY A 165 -18.52 -15.00 0.73
C GLY A 165 -19.34 -14.83 -0.56
N GLY A 166 -18.85 -15.32 -1.71
CA GLY A 166 -19.52 -15.19 -3.00
C GLY A 166 -19.59 -13.74 -3.51
N VAL A 167 -18.64 -12.88 -3.10
CA VAL A 167 -18.62 -11.46 -3.45
C VAL A 167 -17.28 -11.03 -4.04
N ARG A 168 -17.26 -9.89 -4.73
CA ARG A 168 -16.02 -9.26 -5.17
C ARG A 168 -15.64 -8.14 -4.21
N PRO A 169 -14.35 -8.03 -3.81
CA PRO A 169 -13.89 -6.94 -2.99
C PRO A 169 -13.79 -5.63 -3.79
N VAL A 170 -13.96 -4.50 -3.10
CA VAL A 170 -13.41 -3.23 -3.56
C VAL A 170 -11.97 -3.17 -3.05
N VAL A 171 -11.00 -3.09 -3.96
CA VAL A 171 -9.57 -3.03 -3.60
C VAL A 171 -9.13 -1.58 -3.49
N ALA A 172 -8.50 -1.24 -2.36
CA ALA A 172 -8.17 0.15 -2.03
C ALA A 172 -6.74 0.56 -2.38
N GLY A 173 -5.77 -0.36 -2.26
CA GLY A 173 -4.34 -0.09 -2.47
C GLY A 173 -3.94 0.06 -3.93
N LYS A 174 -2.64 0.30 -4.17
CA LYS A 174 -2.06 0.28 -5.52
C LYS A 174 -2.36 -1.05 -6.22
N PRO A 175 -2.70 -1.06 -7.51
CA PRO A 175 -2.78 0.06 -8.44
C PRO A 175 -4.18 0.72 -8.55
N HIS A 176 -5.09 0.48 -7.62
CA HIS A 176 -6.51 0.81 -7.75
C HIS A 176 -6.86 2.27 -7.45
N ALA A 177 -8.04 2.68 -7.93
CA ALA A 177 -8.52 4.05 -7.87
C ALA A 177 -8.55 4.67 -6.46
N PRO A 178 -8.96 3.99 -5.37
CA PRO A 178 -9.02 4.64 -4.07
C PRO A 178 -7.66 5.16 -3.58
N MET A 179 -6.55 4.43 -3.84
CA MET A 179 -5.21 4.91 -3.56
C MET A 179 -4.83 6.08 -4.49
N ALA A 180 -5.22 6.02 -5.76
CA ALA A 180 -4.95 7.10 -6.69
C ALA A 180 -5.68 8.39 -6.28
N ASP A 181 -6.92 8.30 -5.83
CA ASP A 181 -7.69 9.44 -5.34
C ASP A 181 -7.08 10.03 -4.06
N LEU A 182 -6.55 9.17 -3.18
CA LEU A 182 -5.84 9.61 -1.99
C LEU A 182 -4.57 10.38 -2.36
N VAL A 183 -3.78 9.88 -3.32
CA VAL A 183 -2.56 10.56 -3.82
C VAL A 183 -2.91 11.87 -4.49
N ARG A 184 -3.91 11.91 -5.38
CA ARG A 184 -4.31 13.16 -6.08
C ARG A 184 -4.77 14.24 -5.11
N ALA A 185 -5.48 13.86 -4.05
CA ALA A 185 -5.98 14.82 -3.06
C ALA A 185 -4.87 15.63 -2.38
N VAL A 186 -3.64 15.10 -2.28
CA VAL A 186 -2.52 15.76 -1.62
C VAL A 186 -1.36 16.08 -2.55
N GLY A 187 -1.24 15.37 -3.67
CA GLY A 187 -0.12 15.46 -4.63
C GLY A 187 -0.47 16.17 -5.95
N GLY A 188 -1.77 16.35 -6.24
CA GLY A 188 -2.24 16.93 -7.50
C GLY A 188 -2.28 15.93 -8.66
N ASP A 189 -2.37 16.45 -9.90
CA ASP A 189 -2.71 15.66 -11.09
C ASP A 189 -1.50 15.29 -11.97
N ALA A 190 -0.27 15.63 -11.56
CA ALA A 190 0.94 15.35 -12.33
C ALA A 190 2.13 15.00 -11.43
N GLY A 191 2.86 13.96 -11.82
CA GLY A 191 4.00 13.50 -11.03
C GLY A 191 4.73 12.31 -11.63
N THR A 192 5.58 11.71 -10.80
CA THR A 192 6.31 10.48 -11.10
C THR A 192 6.10 9.48 -9.97
N VAL A 193 5.69 8.27 -10.29
CA VAL A 193 5.71 7.12 -9.37
C VAL A 193 7.06 6.45 -9.50
N VAL A 194 7.72 6.20 -8.37
CA VAL A 194 8.94 5.40 -8.28
C VAL A 194 8.62 4.10 -7.56
N GLY A 195 8.91 2.99 -8.17
CA GLY A 195 8.66 1.67 -7.59
C GLY A 195 9.54 0.60 -8.21
N ASP A 196 9.49 -0.59 -7.63
CA ASP A 196 10.27 -1.75 -8.05
C ASP A 196 9.40 -2.86 -8.69
N ARG A 197 8.05 -2.68 -8.68
CA ARG A 197 7.08 -3.65 -9.21
C ARG A 197 6.24 -3.05 -10.34
N PRO A 198 6.51 -3.42 -11.60
CA PRO A 198 5.74 -2.92 -12.73
C PRO A 198 4.24 -3.19 -12.65
N GLU A 199 3.86 -4.38 -12.19
CA GLU A 199 2.45 -4.80 -12.08
C GLU A 199 1.67 -4.02 -11.01
N THR A 200 2.35 -3.49 -9.99
CA THR A 200 1.74 -2.68 -8.93
C THR A 200 2.04 -1.20 -9.14
N ASP A 201 3.32 -0.79 -9.10
CA ASP A 201 3.72 0.63 -9.15
C ASP A 201 3.59 1.22 -10.56
N GLY A 202 3.99 0.43 -11.57
CA GLY A 202 3.83 0.83 -12.97
C GLY A 202 2.36 0.97 -13.35
N ALA A 203 1.53 -0.01 -12.98
CA ALA A 203 0.08 0.06 -13.18
C ALA A 203 -0.53 1.23 -12.38
N PHE A 204 -0.03 1.51 -11.18
CA PHE A 204 -0.46 2.64 -10.36
C PHE A 204 -0.12 3.98 -11.01
N ALA A 205 1.07 4.11 -11.58
CA ALA A 205 1.45 5.30 -12.35
C ALA A 205 0.47 5.54 -13.50
N ARG A 206 0.07 4.49 -14.23
CA ARG A 206 -0.94 4.59 -15.31
C ARG A 206 -2.33 4.99 -14.77
N THR A 207 -2.74 4.46 -13.61
CA THR A 207 -3.99 4.85 -12.95
C THR A 207 -3.98 6.32 -12.55
N LEU A 208 -2.86 6.85 -12.09
CA LEU A 208 -2.66 8.26 -11.75
C LEU A 208 -2.55 9.17 -13.00
N GLY A 209 -2.11 8.63 -14.12
CA GLY A 209 -1.67 9.43 -15.27
C GLY A 209 -0.29 10.07 -15.06
N TYR A 210 0.53 9.48 -14.19
CA TYR A 210 1.89 9.91 -13.88
C TYR A 210 2.94 9.14 -14.70
N ALA A 211 4.15 9.67 -14.76
CA ALA A 211 5.29 8.91 -15.26
C ALA A 211 5.65 7.75 -14.30
N PHE A 212 6.21 6.67 -14.84
CA PHE A 212 6.71 5.54 -14.07
C PHE A 212 8.23 5.45 -14.15
N ALA A 213 8.90 5.56 -13.03
CA ALA A 213 10.34 5.30 -12.89
C ALA A 213 10.53 3.97 -12.14
N LEU A 214 11.09 2.98 -12.82
CA LEU A 214 11.43 1.69 -12.26
C LEU A 214 12.82 1.76 -11.62
N VAL A 215 12.94 1.33 -10.37
CA VAL A 215 14.22 1.11 -9.71
C VAL A 215 14.48 -0.39 -9.53
N LEU A 216 15.77 -0.79 -9.66
CA LEU A 216 16.19 -2.19 -9.65
C LEU A 216 16.72 -2.64 -8.26
N THR A 217 16.25 -1.97 -7.21
CA THR A 217 16.66 -2.24 -5.83
C THR A 217 15.75 -3.21 -5.06
N GLY A 218 14.66 -3.64 -5.68
CA GLY A 218 13.65 -4.49 -5.06
C GLY A 218 13.41 -5.79 -5.81
N VAL A 219 12.16 -6.04 -6.20
CA VAL A 219 11.71 -7.31 -6.81
C VAL A 219 12.14 -7.46 -8.26
N THR A 220 12.10 -6.36 -9.04
CA THR A 220 12.50 -6.40 -10.46
C THR A 220 14.00 -6.18 -10.59
N HIS A 221 14.66 -7.04 -11.37
CA HIS A 221 16.08 -6.99 -11.67
C HIS A 221 16.32 -6.69 -13.16
N GLU A 222 17.59 -6.42 -13.52
CA GLU A 222 17.96 -6.08 -14.91
C GLU A 222 17.62 -7.21 -15.91
N ASP A 223 17.76 -8.46 -15.49
CA ASP A 223 17.46 -9.64 -16.32
C ASP A 223 15.95 -9.84 -16.58
N ASP A 224 15.09 -9.16 -15.82
CA ASP A 224 13.63 -9.24 -16.00
C ASP A 224 13.14 -8.29 -17.12
N LEU A 225 14.01 -7.42 -17.63
CA LEU A 225 13.62 -6.45 -18.66
C LEU A 225 13.50 -7.09 -20.05
N PRO A 226 12.55 -6.68 -20.90
CA PRO A 226 11.56 -5.61 -20.70
C PRO A 226 10.35 -6.06 -19.88
N VAL A 227 9.76 -5.14 -19.10
CA VAL A 227 8.60 -5.37 -18.24
C VAL A 227 7.33 -4.68 -18.74
N THR A 228 6.18 -5.07 -18.20
CA THR A 228 4.88 -4.47 -18.52
C THR A 228 4.14 -4.11 -17.23
N PRO A 229 3.62 -2.85 -17.10
CA PRO A 229 3.74 -1.76 -18.07
C PRO A 229 5.18 -1.25 -18.20
N ALA A 230 5.54 -0.81 -19.40
CA ALA A 230 6.87 -0.28 -19.65
C ALA A 230 7.14 0.99 -18.82
N PRO A 231 8.28 1.10 -18.13
CA PRO A 231 8.66 2.31 -17.42
C PRO A 231 9.07 3.44 -18.40
N ASP A 232 8.85 4.67 -17.98
CA ASP A 232 9.33 5.85 -18.69
C ASP A 232 10.83 6.06 -18.45
N VAL A 233 11.33 5.60 -17.29
CA VAL A 233 12.75 5.60 -16.90
C VAL A 233 13.06 4.35 -16.10
N VAL A 234 14.25 3.77 -16.32
CA VAL A 234 14.83 2.70 -15.49
C VAL A 234 16.10 3.22 -14.84
N ALA A 235 16.28 3.01 -13.55
CA ALA A 235 17.47 3.40 -12.82
C ALA A 235 17.89 2.29 -11.83
N PRO A 236 19.21 2.17 -11.53
CA PRO A 236 19.67 1.19 -10.53
C PRO A 236 19.10 1.43 -9.13
N SER A 237 18.81 2.67 -8.76
CA SER A 237 18.25 3.06 -7.44
C SER A 237 17.60 4.44 -7.49
N LEU A 238 16.87 4.82 -6.43
CA LEU A 238 16.36 6.19 -6.27
C LEU A 238 17.50 7.22 -6.29
N ALA A 239 18.63 6.92 -5.63
CA ALA A 239 19.80 7.82 -5.62
C ALA A 239 20.36 8.09 -7.02
N ALA A 240 20.42 7.07 -7.87
CA ALA A 240 20.87 7.21 -9.26
C ALA A 240 19.82 7.91 -10.15
N LEU A 241 18.54 7.71 -9.86
CA LEU A 241 17.44 8.33 -10.60
C LEU A 241 17.43 9.86 -10.44
N VAL A 242 17.75 10.34 -9.24
CA VAL A 242 17.65 11.78 -8.92
C VAL A 242 19.00 12.50 -8.89
N GLY A 243 20.07 11.83 -9.24
CA GLY A 243 21.44 12.25 -9.60
C GLY A 243 22.05 13.46 -8.96
#